data_ffac9d815d96b6ee82b0ad3c22365295
#
_entry.id   ffac9d815d96b6ee82b0ad3c22365295
#
_cell.length_a   1.000
_cell.length_b   1.000
_cell.length_c   1.000
_cell.angle_alpha   90.00
_cell.angle_beta   90.00
_cell.angle_gamma   90.00
#
_symmetry.space_group_name_H-M   'P 1'
#
loop_
_entity.id
_entity.type
_entity.pdbx_description
1 polymer ?
#
loop_
_entity_poly.entity_id
_entity_poly.type
_entity_poly.pdbx_seq_one_letter_code
_entity_poly.pdbx_strand_id
1 'polypeptide(L)'
;MANGQKQNISWDCQLVRAALDGETSAFGAIVEKYWNMVVALALSKITDAAEAEDIAQESFLKAYSQLSSLKDPTRLAGWLSKITMQQCSNSLRRAFRGRRALGYRSTPIEALDEQPAISANPGLTQNQVHFVRQTVRQLPEKFRTLVIMRFVADLSTVQIAKQLGKRPGTIRVWLHRAYKILRKDLAPLLEEVES
;
A
#
# COMPACT_ATOMS: atom_id res chain seq x y z
N MET A 1 -3.68 19.18 -9.93
CA MET A 1 -2.97 18.04 -9.31
C MET A 1 -1.53 18.34 -8.85
N ALA A 2 -0.75 19.17 -9.54
CA ALA A 2 0.65 19.46 -9.14
C ALA A 2 0.83 20.26 -7.82
N ASN A 3 -0.16 21.04 -7.40
CA ASN A 3 -0.05 21.89 -6.22
C ASN A 3 -0.22 21.11 -4.90
N GLY A 4 -1.08 20.10 -4.88
CA GLY A 4 -1.28 19.24 -3.72
C GLY A 4 -0.07 18.33 -3.42
N GLN A 5 0.65 17.88 -4.45
CA GLN A 5 1.87 17.09 -4.28
C GLN A 5 3.02 17.92 -3.68
N LYS A 6 3.19 19.18 -4.08
CA LYS A 6 4.24 20.04 -3.52
C LYS A 6 3.99 20.38 -2.04
N GLN A 7 2.73 20.61 -1.65
CA GLN A 7 2.36 20.84 -0.25
C GLN A 7 2.56 19.59 0.61
N ASN A 8 2.20 18.41 0.09
CA ASN A 8 2.36 17.13 0.78
C ASN A 8 3.84 16.79 1.03
N ILE A 9 4.71 17.02 0.03
CA ILE A 9 6.16 16.81 0.14
C ILE A 9 6.78 17.77 1.15
N SER A 10 6.35 19.03 1.18
CA SER A 10 6.82 20.02 2.17
C SER A 10 6.47 19.58 3.59
N TRP A 11 5.28 19.03 3.80
CA TRP A 11 4.81 18.55 5.10
C TRP A 11 5.57 17.31 5.57
N ASP A 12 5.82 16.34 4.68
CA ASP A 12 6.63 15.17 4.99
C ASP A 12 8.05 15.55 5.43
N CYS A 13 8.64 16.56 4.77
CA CYS A 13 9.96 17.06 5.14
C CYS A 13 9.97 17.66 6.55
N GLN A 14 8.91 18.39 6.91
CA GLN A 14 8.77 18.99 8.24
C GLN A 14 8.57 17.91 9.30
N LEU A 15 7.64 16.96 9.08
CA LEU A 15 7.36 15.88 10.03
C LEU A 15 8.58 14.97 10.25
N VAL A 16 9.28 14.59 9.18
CA VAL A 16 10.48 13.77 9.30
C VAL A 16 11.57 14.49 10.08
N ARG A 17 11.77 15.78 9.84
CA ARG A 17 12.77 16.56 10.57
C ARG A 17 12.41 16.68 12.06
N ALA A 18 11.18 17.06 12.38
CA ALA A 18 10.70 17.16 13.76
C ALA A 18 10.79 15.80 14.50
N ALA A 19 10.44 14.70 13.83
CA ALA A 19 10.57 13.37 14.42
C ALA A 19 12.03 12.97 14.64
N LEU A 20 12.97 13.38 13.79
CA LEU A 20 14.42 13.16 13.98
C LEU A 20 14.97 14.03 15.12
N ASP A 21 14.39 15.20 15.36
CA ASP A 21 14.73 16.10 16.48
C ASP A 21 14.10 15.62 17.81
N GLY A 22 13.37 14.49 17.81
CA GLY A 22 12.83 13.83 18.99
C GLY A 22 11.34 14.11 19.26
N GLU A 23 10.63 14.84 18.41
CA GLU A 23 9.20 15.04 18.54
C GLU A 23 8.42 13.78 18.17
N THR A 24 8.00 12.99 19.16
CA THR A 24 7.22 11.76 18.94
C THR A 24 5.86 12.02 18.30
N SER A 25 5.24 13.19 18.58
CA SER A 25 4.00 13.64 17.95
C SER A 25 4.12 13.78 16.43
N ALA A 26 5.27 14.24 15.93
CA ALA A 26 5.52 14.36 14.50
C ALA A 26 5.56 12.98 13.82
N PHE A 27 6.13 11.96 14.47
CA PHE A 27 6.06 10.61 13.95
C PHE A 27 4.63 10.05 14.02
N GLY A 28 3.86 10.35 15.08
CA GLY A 28 2.44 10.03 15.17
C GLY A 28 1.64 10.55 13.98
N ALA A 29 1.89 11.81 13.56
CA ALA A 29 1.28 12.38 12.36
C ALA A 29 1.70 11.67 11.06
N ILE A 30 2.94 11.16 10.97
CA ILE A 30 3.38 10.30 9.86
C ILE A 30 2.59 9.00 9.85
N VAL A 31 2.41 8.36 11.02
CA VAL A 31 1.63 7.13 11.15
C VAL A 31 0.19 7.36 10.68
N GLU A 32 -0.48 8.37 11.20
CA GLU A 32 -1.86 8.71 10.83
C GLU A 32 -2.02 8.94 9.33
N LYS A 33 -1.13 9.72 8.73
CA LYS A 33 -1.14 10.02 7.30
C LYS A 33 -0.96 8.79 6.43
N TYR A 34 -0.07 7.88 6.80
CA TYR A 34 0.35 6.77 5.96
C TYR A 34 -0.24 5.43 6.36
N TRP A 35 -1.03 5.35 7.44
CA TRP A 35 -1.64 4.13 7.94
C TRP A 35 -2.37 3.35 6.84
N ASN A 36 -3.32 4.01 6.18
CA ASN A 36 -4.15 3.39 5.15
C ASN A 36 -3.32 2.87 3.96
N MET A 37 -2.25 3.59 3.58
CA MET A 37 -1.33 3.15 2.53
C MET A 37 -0.58 1.88 2.95
N VAL A 38 -0.05 1.85 4.16
CA VAL A 38 0.75 0.73 4.68
C VAL A 38 -0.13 -0.51 4.84
N VAL A 39 -1.33 -0.38 5.42
CA VAL A 39 -2.30 -1.48 5.54
C VAL A 39 -2.74 -1.98 4.16
N ALA A 40 -3.06 -1.09 3.21
CA ALA A 40 -3.43 -1.50 1.86
C ALA A 40 -2.30 -2.27 1.16
N LEU A 41 -1.04 -1.87 1.36
CA LEU A 41 0.12 -2.62 0.85
C LEU A 41 0.26 -3.98 1.52
N ALA A 42 0.07 -4.09 2.82
CA ALA A 42 0.10 -5.36 3.53
C ALA A 42 -1.01 -6.30 3.02
N LEU A 43 -2.24 -5.81 2.90
CA LEU A 43 -3.39 -6.54 2.35
C LEU A 43 -3.23 -6.92 0.87
N SER A 44 -2.34 -6.26 0.12
CA SER A 44 -2.03 -6.69 -1.23
C SER A 44 -1.29 -8.03 -1.27
N LYS A 45 -0.68 -8.44 -0.16
CA LYS A 45 0.16 -9.64 -0.01
C LYS A 45 -0.41 -10.66 0.98
N ILE A 46 -1.02 -10.19 2.02
CA ILE A 46 -1.56 -10.97 3.13
C ILE A 46 -3.08 -10.95 3.00
N THR A 47 -3.72 -12.09 3.10
CA THR A 47 -5.18 -12.22 2.98
C THR A 47 -5.89 -11.98 4.31
N ASP A 48 -5.24 -12.28 5.42
CA ASP A 48 -5.77 -12.06 6.76
C ASP A 48 -5.62 -10.59 7.16
N ALA A 49 -6.72 -9.97 7.58
CA ALA A 49 -6.76 -8.54 7.90
C ALA A 49 -6.00 -8.23 9.20
N ALA A 50 -6.14 -9.07 10.23
CA ALA A 50 -5.44 -8.89 11.50
C ALA A 50 -3.92 -9.02 11.30
N GLU A 51 -3.47 -10.04 10.55
CA GLU A 51 -2.04 -10.18 10.21
C GLU A 51 -1.53 -8.99 9.39
N ALA A 52 -2.36 -8.43 8.49
CA ALA A 52 -1.97 -7.25 7.71
C ALA A 52 -1.83 -6.00 8.57
N GLU A 53 -2.68 -5.81 9.57
CA GLU A 53 -2.56 -4.74 10.55
C GLU A 53 -1.34 -4.90 11.46
N ASP A 54 -1.05 -6.11 11.92
CA ASP A 54 0.16 -6.41 12.68
C ASP A 54 1.42 -6.06 11.87
N ILE A 55 1.43 -6.43 10.59
CA ILE A 55 2.53 -6.08 9.67
C ILE A 55 2.63 -4.56 9.50
N ALA A 56 1.50 -3.85 9.45
CA ALA A 56 1.51 -2.39 9.37
C ALA A 56 2.13 -1.77 10.63
N GLN A 57 1.74 -2.23 11.83
CA GLN A 57 2.33 -1.80 13.09
C GLN A 57 3.83 -2.09 13.15
N GLU A 58 4.25 -3.33 12.83
CA GLU A 58 5.67 -3.71 12.74
C GLU A 58 6.45 -2.82 11.74
N SER A 59 5.79 -2.45 10.62
CA SER A 59 6.40 -1.59 9.61
C SER A 59 6.64 -0.18 10.15
N PHE A 60 5.73 0.40 10.90
CA PHE A 60 5.91 1.71 11.53
C PHE A 60 6.93 1.67 12.66
N LEU A 61 6.93 0.64 13.51
CA LEU A 61 7.97 0.46 14.54
C LEU A 61 9.37 0.40 13.91
N LYS A 62 9.50 -0.34 12.81
CA LYS A 62 10.74 -0.43 12.07
C LYS A 62 11.09 0.89 11.37
N ALA A 63 10.11 1.60 10.83
CA ALA A 63 10.30 2.91 10.26
C ALA A 63 10.80 3.91 11.30
N TYR A 64 10.21 3.92 12.50
CA TYR A 64 10.65 4.77 13.59
C TYR A 64 12.12 4.52 13.95
N SER A 65 12.50 3.26 14.18
CA SER A 65 13.87 2.88 14.54
C SER A 65 14.91 3.17 13.43
N GLN A 66 14.48 3.31 12.18
CA GLN A 66 15.34 3.51 11.02
C GLN A 66 15.14 4.87 10.34
N LEU A 67 14.41 5.80 10.96
CA LEU A 67 14.05 7.09 10.35
C LEU A 67 15.28 7.89 9.92
N SER A 68 16.36 7.83 10.69
CA SER A 68 17.64 8.47 10.38
C SER A 68 18.30 7.94 9.09
N SER A 69 17.89 6.76 8.60
CA SER A 69 18.37 6.20 7.34
C SER A 69 17.67 6.80 6.11
N LEU A 70 16.59 7.54 6.30
CA LEU A 70 15.86 8.21 5.23
C LEU A 70 16.62 9.45 4.76
N LYS A 71 17.40 9.29 3.68
CA LYS A 71 18.25 10.36 3.14
C LYS A 71 17.47 11.51 2.50
N ASP A 72 16.29 11.23 2.00
CA ASP A 72 15.45 12.16 1.23
C ASP A 72 14.01 12.08 1.74
N PRO A 73 13.57 13.00 2.62
CA PRO A 73 12.21 13.01 3.16
C PRO A 73 11.11 13.09 2.10
N THR A 74 11.40 13.63 0.91
CA THR A 74 10.43 13.67 -0.20
C THR A 74 10.04 12.28 -0.71
N ARG A 75 10.80 11.26 -0.30
CA ARG A 75 10.58 9.85 -0.67
C ARG A 75 10.00 9.01 0.46
N LEU A 76 9.42 9.64 1.48
CA LEU A 76 8.89 8.96 2.67
C LEU A 76 7.90 7.85 2.30
N ALA A 77 6.91 8.11 1.44
CA ALA A 77 5.95 7.11 0.98
C ALA A 77 6.62 5.88 0.35
N GLY A 78 7.58 6.11 -0.55
CA GLY A 78 8.34 5.05 -1.20
C GLY A 78 9.22 4.27 -0.23
N TRP A 79 9.78 4.94 0.75
CA TRP A 79 10.62 4.31 1.77
C TRP A 79 9.78 3.46 2.73
N LEU A 80 8.62 3.94 3.21
CA LEU A 80 7.65 3.18 3.99
C LEU A 80 7.14 1.96 3.20
N SER A 81 6.78 2.14 1.94
CA SER A 81 6.35 1.04 1.06
C SER A 81 7.39 -0.07 0.99
N LYS A 82 8.68 0.28 0.91
CA LYS A 82 9.77 -0.71 0.90
C LYS A 82 9.85 -1.48 2.21
N ILE A 83 9.72 -0.81 3.34
CA ILE A 83 9.71 -1.44 4.67
C ILE A 83 8.54 -2.41 4.77
N THR A 84 7.34 -1.97 4.42
CA THR A 84 6.10 -2.78 4.46
C THR A 84 6.24 -4.04 3.59
N MET A 85 6.68 -3.88 2.34
CA MET A 85 6.88 -5.03 1.44
C MET A 85 7.91 -6.02 1.97
N GLN A 86 8.93 -5.54 2.67
CA GLN A 86 9.92 -6.41 3.32
C GLN A 86 9.32 -7.16 4.51
N GLN A 87 8.48 -6.50 5.33
CA GLN A 87 7.78 -7.14 6.45
C GLN A 87 6.81 -8.22 5.94
N CYS A 88 6.01 -7.94 4.93
CA CYS A 88 5.17 -8.95 4.26
C CYS A 88 5.99 -10.16 3.80
N SER A 89 7.12 -9.92 3.14
CA SER A 89 7.99 -11.01 2.67
C SER A 89 8.56 -11.84 3.81
N ASN A 90 8.87 -11.20 4.94
CA ASN A 90 9.37 -11.89 6.13
C ASN A 90 8.27 -12.73 6.79
N SER A 91 7.04 -12.21 6.91
CA SER A 91 5.90 -12.97 7.44
C SER A 91 5.59 -14.19 6.57
N LEU A 92 5.48 -14.02 5.26
CA LEU A 92 5.27 -15.13 4.33
C LEU A 92 6.36 -16.20 4.43
N ARG A 93 7.63 -15.80 4.59
CA ARG A 93 8.73 -16.76 4.77
C ARG A 93 8.63 -17.49 6.12
N ARG A 94 8.22 -16.79 7.20
CA ARG A 94 7.98 -17.41 8.53
C ARG A 94 6.86 -18.45 8.45
N ALA A 95 5.71 -18.06 7.86
CA ALA A 95 4.57 -18.94 7.65
C ALA A 95 4.92 -20.17 6.78
N PHE A 96 5.71 -19.99 5.71
CA PHE A 96 6.15 -21.10 4.86
C PHE A 96 7.06 -22.08 5.60
N ARG A 97 8.00 -21.57 6.41
CA ARG A 97 8.89 -22.42 7.24
C ARG A 97 8.11 -23.16 8.31
N GLY A 98 7.18 -22.50 9.00
CA GLY A 98 6.32 -23.15 10.00
C GLY A 98 5.44 -24.26 9.41
N ARG A 99 4.80 -24.00 8.25
CA ARG A 99 3.99 -25.02 7.55
C ARG A 99 4.80 -26.22 7.08
N ARG A 100 6.03 -26.00 6.61
CA ARG A 100 6.91 -27.09 6.18
C ARG A 100 7.36 -27.96 7.38
N ALA A 101 7.54 -27.37 8.55
CA ALA A 101 7.85 -28.09 9.78
C ALA A 101 6.66 -28.90 10.32
N LEU A 102 5.40 -28.47 10.06
CA LEU A 102 4.17 -29.09 10.55
C LEU A 102 3.45 -29.99 9.53
N GLY A 103 3.96 -30.15 8.30
CA GLY A 103 3.38 -31.01 7.27
C GLY A 103 2.00 -30.57 6.74
N TYR A 104 1.58 -29.32 6.94
CA TYR A 104 0.23 -28.83 6.65
C TYR A 104 0.08 -28.34 5.20
N ARG A 105 -0.95 -28.85 4.50
CA ARG A 105 -1.42 -28.32 3.21
C ARG A 105 -2.39 -27.17 3.44
N SER A 106 -2.16 -26.05 2.78
CA SER A 106 -2.92 -24.81 2.95
C SER A 106 -4.35 -24.90 2.40
N THR A 107 -5.34 -24.51 3.23
CA THR A 107 -6.66 -24.07 2.78
C THR A 107 -6.68 -22.53 2.71
N PRO A 108 -7.35 -21.92 1.70
CA PRO A 108 -7.59 -20.48 1.69
C PRO A 108 -8.56 -20.11 2.82
N ILE A 109 -8.19 -19.17 3.66
CA ILE A 109 -9.09 -18.60 4.67
C ILE A 109 -9.84 -17.44 4.03
N GLU A 110 -11.16 -17.44 4.14
CA GLU A 110 -12.04 -16.36 3.71
C GLU A 110 -11.75 -15.09 4.54
N ALA A 111 -11.49 -13.99 3.85
CA ALA A 111 -11.17 -12.72 4.47
C ALA A 111 -12.42 -12.04 5.03
N LEU A 112 -12.38 -11.67 6.31
CA LEU A 112 -13.38 -10.86 6.97
C LEU A 112 -13.44 -9.43 6.42
N ASP A 113 -14.63 -8.84 6.48
CA ASP A 113 -15.07 -7.69 5.66
C ASP A 113 -14.71 -6.30 6.23
N GLU A 114 -13.95 -6.23 7.34
CA GLU A 114 -13.58 -4.96 7.95
C GLU A 114 -12.20 -4.47 7.52
N GLN A 115 -12.18 -3.36 6.78
CA GLN A 115 -10.93 -2.73 6.35
C GLN A 115 -10.88 -1.24 6.66
N PRO A 116 -9.67 -0.73 7.02
CA PRO A 116 -9.44 0.69 7.21
C PRO A 116 -9.80 1.49 5.96
N ALA A 117 -10.41 2.63 6.20
CA ALA A 117 -10.87 3.54 5.16
C ALA A 117 -9.69 4.03 4.31
N ILE A 118 -9.57 3.54 3.08
CA ILE A 118 -8.82 4.29 2.06
C ILE A 118 -9.58 5.60 1.89
N SER A 119 -8.91 6.74 2.08
CA SER A 119 -9.51 8.06 1.98
C SER A 119 -10.45 8.15 0.78
N ALA A 120 -11.72 8.42 1.05
CA ALA A 120 -12.73 8.56 0.00
C ALA A 120 -12.32 9.71 -0.92
N ASN A 121 -12.31 9.46 -2.22
CA ASN A 121 -12.20 10.52 -3.22
C ASN A 121 -13.44 11.40 -3.05
N PRO A 122 -13.37 12.73 -2.90
CA PRO A 122 -14.51 13.59 -2.56
C PRO A 122 -15.68 13.57 -3.55
N GLY A 123 -15.62 12.77 -4.61
CA GLY A 123 -16.69 12.63 -5.62
C GLY A 123 -17.38 11.26 -5.66
N LEU A 124 -17.03 10.30 -4.80
CA LEU A 124 -17.62 8.96 -4.81
C LEU A 124 -18.47 8.71 -3.57
N THR A 125 -19.62 8.05 -3.75
CA THR A 125 -20.42 7.55 -2.63
C THR A 125 -19.73 6.41 -1.90
N GLN A 126 -20.14 6.10 -0.67
CA GLN A 126 -19.59 4.98 0.11
C GLN A 126 -19.72 3.64 -0.64
N ASN A 127 -20.86 3.41 -1.31
CA ASN A 127 -21.09 2.19 -2.10
C ASN A 127 -20.14 2.10 -3.28
N GLN A 128 -19.87 3.21 -3.96
CA GLN A 128 -18.92 3.27 -5.07
C GLN A 128 -17.48 3.01 -4.60
N VAL A 129 -17.10 3.57 -3.46
CA VAL A 129 -15.79 3.30 -2.84
C VAL A 129 -15.66 1.83 -2.46
N HIS A 130 -16.70 1.22 -1.88
CA HIS A 130 -16.72 -0.21 -1.54
C HIS A 130 -16.57 -1.08 -2.80
N PHE A 131 -17.32 -0.77 -3.85
CA PHE A 131 -17.25 -1.49 -5.13
C PHE A 131 -15.84 -1.42 -5.76
N VAL A 132 -15.22 -0.22 -5.79
CA VAL A 132 -13.84 -0.06 -6.27
C VAL A 132 -12.86 -0.91 -5.46
N ARG A 133 -13.01 -0.92 -4.14
CA ARG A 133 -12.16 -1.73 -3.25
C ARG A 133 -12.29 -3.22 -3.54
N GLN A 134 -13.52 -3.73 -3.67
CA GLN A 134 -13.77 -5.13 -4.02
C GLN A 134 -13.14 -5.49 -5.37
N THR A 135 -13.33 -4.64 -6.37
CA THR A 135 -12.75 -4.85 -7.70
C THR A 135 -11.22 -4.91 -7.65
N VAL A 136 -10.57 -4.02 -6.89
CA VAL A 136 -9.12 -4.07 -6.72
C VAL A 136 -8.67 -5.33 -5.98
N ARG A 137 -9.45 -5.82 -5.00
CA ARG A 137 -9.15 -7.06 -4.26
C ARG A 137 -9.20 -8.29 -5.16
N GLN A 138 -10.09 -8.34 -6.14
CA GLN A 138 -10.23 -9.45 -7.09
C GLN A 138 -9.08 -9.51 -8.10
N LEU A 139 -8.29 -8.46 -8.24
CA LEU A 139 -7.11 -8.50 -9.10
C LEU A 139 -6.12 -9.58 -8.63
N PRO A 140 -5.45 -10.28 -9.56
CA PRO A 140 -4.29 -11.10 -9.22
C PRO A 140 -3.29 -10.31 -8.38
N GLU A 141 -2.71 -10.95 -7.36
CA GLU A 141 -1.83 -10.32 -6.34
C GLU A 141 -0.81 -9.34 -6.91
N LYS A 142 -0.10 -9.74 -7.99
CA LYS A 142 0.90 -8.89 -8.63
C LYS A 142 0.32 -7.58 -9.19
N PHE A 143 -0.90 -7.62 -9.74
CA PHE A 143 -1.56 -6.44 -10.30
C PHE A 143 -2.14 -5.57 -9.20
N ARG A 144 -2.75 -6.18 -8.18
CA ARG A 144 -3.25 -5.50 -6.98
C ARG A 144 -2.14 -4.70 -6.30
N THR A 145 -1.00 -5.33 -6.03
CA THR A 145 0.18 -4.65 -5.45
C THR A 145 0.62 -3.46 -6.30
N LEU A 146 0.69 -3.62 -7.63
CA LEU A 146 1.10 -2.55 -8.53
C LEU A 146 0.14 -1.36 -8.54
N VAL A 147 -1.17 -1.64 -8.53
CA VAL A 147 -2.21 -0.61 -8.48
C VAL A 147 -2.11 0.17 -7.18
N ILE A 148 -1.98 -0.51 -6.04
CA ILE A 148 -1.81 0.15 -4.74
C ILE A 148 -0.52 0.98 -4.71
N MET A 149 0.60 0.45 -5.15
CA MET A 149 1.86 1.21 -5.23
C MET A 149 1.73 2.45 -6.13
N ARG A 150 0.99 2.36 -7.21
CA ARG A 150 0.83 3.46 -8.17
C ARG A 150 -0.13 4.53 -7.68
N PHE A 151 -1.30 4.15 -7.14
CA PHE A 151 -2.40 5.08 -6.84
C PHE A 151 -2.51 5.46 -5.36
N VAL A 152 -2.16 4.55 -4.46
CA VAL A 152 -2.26 4.81 -3.01
C VAL A 152 -0.94 5.32 -2.46
N ALA A 153 0.18 4.73 -2.89
CA ALA A 153 1.53 5.18 -2.50
C ALA A 153 2.13 6.22 -3.46
N ASP A 154 1.42 6.58 -4.54
CA ASP A 154 1.83 7.55 -5.58
C ASP A 154 3.26 7.33 -6.13
N LEU A 155 3.66 6.08 -6.28
CA LEU A 155 4.99 5.74 -6.76
C LEU A 155 5.04 5.79 -8.30
N SER A 156 6.11 6.37 -8.82
CA SER A 156 6.41 6.31 -10.26
C SER A 156 6.76 4.88 -10.70
N THR A 157 6.57 4.58 -11.98
CA THR A 157 6.94 3.26 -12.56
C THR A 157 8.41 2.89 -12.32
N VAL A 158 9.30 3.89 -12.26
CA VAL A 158 10.73 3.69 -11.97
C VAL A 158 10.94 3.28 -10.51
N GLN A 159 10.25 3.95 -9.57
CA GLN A 159 10.31 3.62 -8.14
C GLN A 159 9.75 2.21 -7.87
N ILE A 160 8.58 1.89 -8.44
CA ILE A 160 7.98 0.54 -8.37
C ILE A 160 8.93 -0.52 -8.92
N ALA A 161 9.51 -0.27 -10.10
CA ALA A 161 10.46 -1.18 -10.73
C ALA A 161 11.67 -1.46 -9.82
N LYS A 162 12.24 -0.41 -9.21
CA LYS A 162 13.35 -0.53 -8.26
C LYS A 162 12.96 -1.36 -7.03
N GLN A 163 11.76 -1.13 -6.46
CA GLN A 163 11.29 -1.87 -5.28
C GLN A 163 11.04 -3.36 -5.57
N LEU A 164 10.47 -3.67 -6.74
CA LEU A 164 10.12 -5.03 -7.12
C LEU A 164 11.26 -5.78 -7.84
N GLY A 165 12.42 -5.17 -8.05
CA GLY A 165 13.54 -5.77 -8.77
C GLY A 165 13.19 -6.07 -10.23
N LYS A 166 12.40 -5.22 -10.89
CA LYS A 166 11.94 -5.40 -12.27
C LYS A 166 12.40 -4.24 -13.16
N ARG A 167 12.33 -4.42 -14.49
CA ARG A 167 12.57 -3.33 -15.44
C ARG A 167 11.36 -2.40 -15.53
N PRO A 168 11.53 -1.08 -15.68
CA PRO A 168 10.41 -0.14 -15.79
C PRO A 168 9.43 -0.48 -16.94
N GLY A 169 9.92 -1.01 -18.06
CA GLY A 169 9.08 -1.49 -19.15
C GLY A 169 8.15 -2.62 -18.75
N THR A 170 8.64 -3.57 -17.92
CA THR A 170 7.81 -4.66 -17.36
C THR A 170 6.68 -4.09 -16.49
N ILE A 171 6.99 -3.11 -15.64
CA ILE A 171 5.98 -2.46 -14.79
C ILE A 171 4.91 -1.76 -15.63
N ARG A 172 5.30 -1.04 -16.70
CA ARG A 172 4.33 -0.38 -17.62
C ARG A 172 3.38 -1.41 -18.24
N VAL A 173 3.90 -2.51 -18.75
CA VAL A 173 3.09 -3.59 -19.35
C VAL A 173 2.13 -4.20 -18.31
N TRP A 174 2.61 -4.44 -17.10
CA TRP A 174 1.78 -5.01 -16.05
C TRP A 174 0.70 -4.03 -15.55
N LEU A 175 1.02 -2.74 -15.40
CA LEU A 175 0.03 -1.71 -15.09
C LEU A 175 -1.02 -1.58 -16.20
N HIS A 176 -0.60 -1.61 -17.47
CA HIS A 176 -1.54 -1.58 -18.59
C HIS A 176 -2.53 -2.76 -18.55
N ARG A 177 -2.04 -3.97 -18.25
CA ARG A 177 -2.89 -5.17 -18.09
C ARG A 177 -3.83 -5.03 -16.90
N ALA A 178 -3.33 -4.52 -15.76
CA ALA A 178 -4.15 -4.25 -14.59
C ALA A 178 -5.28 -3.26 -14.90
N TYR A 179 -4.97 -2.17 -15.60
CA TYR A 179 -5.97 -1.16 -16.01
C TYR A 179 -7.01 -1.72 -16.96
N LYS A 180 -6.60 -2.61 -17.89
CA LYS A 180 -7.57 -3.27 -18.78
C LYS A 180 -8.58 -4.11 -18.02
N ILE A 181 -8.14 -4.84 -16.99
CA ILE A 181 -9.03 -5.61 -16.11
C ILE A 181 -9.94 -4.66 -15.33
N LEU A 182 -9.35 -3.67 -14.61
CA LEU A 182 -10.12 -2.71 -13.82
C LEU A 182 -11.15 -1.95 -14.64
N ARG A 183 -10.81 -1.50 -15.85
CA ARG A 183 -11.74 -0.79 -16.72
C ARG A 183 -12.95 -1.64 -17.09
N LYS A 184 -12.75 -2.94 -17.34
CA LYS A 184 -13.84 -3.88 -17.62
C LYS A 184 -14.72 -4.06 -16.39
N ASP A 185 -14.11 -4.29 -15.23
CA ASP A 185 -14.83 -4.65 -14.01
C ASP A 185 -15.47 -3.42 -13.34
N LEU A 186 -14.96 -2.20 -13.59
CA LEU A 186 -15.52 -0.92 -13.14
C LEU A 186 -16.48 -0.28 -14.15
N ALA A 187 -16.72 -0.88 -15.32
CA ALA A 187 -17.62 -0.32 -16.34
C ALA A 187 -19.01 0.07 -15.80
N PRO A 188 -19.69 -0.74 -14.95
CA PRO A 188 -20.99 -0.36 -14.38
C PRO A 188 -20.92 0.93 -13.57
N LEU A 189 -19.85 1.18 -12.84
CA LEU A 189 -19.66 2.39 -12.04
C LEU A 189 -19.45 3.62 -12.93
N LEU A 190 -18.77 3.47 -14.08
CA LEU A 190 -18.50 4.56 -14.99
C LEU A 190 -19.77 5.01 -15.71
N GLU A 191 -20.67 4.09 -16.01
CA GLU A 191 -21.99 4.39 -16.60
C GLU A 191 -22.92 5.14 -15.64
N GLU A 192 -22.84 4.84 -14.32
CA GLU A 192 -23.61 5.55 -13.30
C GLU A 192 -23.12 7.00 -13.06
N VAL A 193 -21.83 7.29 -13.28
CA VAL A 193 -21.25 8.62 -13.05
C VAL A 193 -21.46 9.56 -14.24
N GLU A 194 -21.67 9.00 -15.44
CA GLU A 194 -21.92 9.77 -16.67
C GLU A 194 -23.42 10.06 -16.91
N SER A 195 -24.31 9.50 -16.09
CA SER A 195 -25.79 9.66 -16.16
C SER A 195 -26.29 10.69 -15.16
#